data_c017e6353134a91a6bb85f50f84a963a
#
_entry.id   c017e6353134a91a6bb85f50f84a963a
#
_cell.length_a   1.000
_cell.length_b   1.000
_cell.length_c   1.000
_cell.angle_alpha   90.00
_cell.angle_beta   90.00
_cell.angle_gamma   90.00
#
_symmetry.space_group_name_H-M   'P 1'
#
loop_
_entity.id
_entity.type
_entity.pdbx_description
1 polymer ?
#
loop_
_entity_poly.entity_id
_entity_poly.type
_entity_poly.pdbx_seq_one_letter_code
_entity_poly.pdbx_strand_id
1 'polypeptide(L)'
;MAELVDFSWIDRNKDDPGMVIADSRPPIKYLQGHIPRAVNLPTSRIFDKGTLELLPIERLAGIIGDAGIDTDTTVLVCDDRDGQNEAMLGWTLELLGHPRVKLLSNFLGRWAKENRPISYRLTTPEPRTLRAKLTPDMRATHEQISNGTGVKLVDLRSQDEFEGKSSDGPKSINLPGAVSLPWTSLLGEGDELLRDLPQLEALVRGLGLGRDDQIVTYCSYGPRATIGYAALRHLGFKHVKVYDKSFQRWADRTVLSLDNCVSLS
;
A
#
# COMPACT_ATOMS: atom_id res chain seq x y z
N MET A 1 5.47 11.70 -3.44
CA MET A 1 5.12 10.41 -4.06
C MET A 1 6.29 9.45 -3.90
N ALA A 2 6.00 8.23 -3.42
CA ALA A 2 7.01 7.18 -3.34
C ALA A 2 7.58 6.90 -4.74
N GLU A 3 8.88 6.80 -4.83
CA GLU A 3 9.62 6.52 -6.05
C GLU A 3 10.08 5.07 -6.04
N LEU A 4 9.94 4.37 -7.17
CA LEU A 4 10.48 3.03 -7.33
C LEU A 4 11.99 3.10 -7.58
N VAL A 5 12.74 2.32 -6.82
CA VAL A 5 14.20 2.25 -6.93
C VAL A 5 14.67 0.79 -6.97
N ASP A 6 15.77 0.54 -7.65
CA ASP A 6 16.37 -0.77 -7.80
C ASP A 6 17.51 -1.03 -6.78
N PHE A 7 18.13 -2.20 -6.84
CA PHE A 7 19.25 -2.55 -5.97
C PHE A 7 20.48 -1.66 -6.21
N SER A 8 20.67 -1.12 -7.40
CA SER A 8 21.79 -0.22 -7.68
C SER A 8 21.63 1.11 -6.95
N TRP A 9 20.38 1.54 -6.69
CA TRP A 9 20.12 2.69 -5.84
C TRP A 9 20.57 2.41 -4.39
N ILE A 10 20.30 1.20 -3.87
CA ILE A 10 20.79 0.80 -2.53
C ILE A 10 22.32 0.85 -2.49
N ASP A 11 22.99 0.31 -3.50
CA ASP A 11 24.46 0.28 -3.56
C ASP A 11 25.08 1.68 -3.49
N ARG A 12 24.44 2.66 -4.12
CA ARG A 12 24.87 4.06 -4.11
C ARG A 12 24.59 4.80 -2.80
N ASN A 13 23.57 4.36 -2.03
CA ASN A 13 23.08 5.06 -0.85
C ASN A 13 23.30 4.30 0.46
N LYS A 14 23.86 3.07 0.43
CA LYS A 14 23.98 2.19 1.60
C LYS A 14 24.73 2.80 2.79
N ASP A 15 25.61 3.75 2.54
CA ASP A 15 26.45 4.40 3.57
C ASP A 15 25.85 5.75 4.03
N ASP A 16 24.71 6.17 3.48
CA ASP A 16 24.02 7.38 3.92
C ASP A 16 23.42 7.17 5.33
N PRO A 17 23.87 7.96 6.34
CA PRO A 17 23.34 7.88 7.70
C PRO A 17 21.89 8.40 7.80
N GLY A 18 21.44 9.16 6.81
CA GLY A 18 20.06 9.65 6.69
C GLY A 18 19.10 8.66 6.04
N MET A 19 19.56 7.45 5.66
CA MET A 19 18.73 6.43 5.05
C MET A 19 18.33 5.34 6.04
N VAL A 20 17.06 4.96 6.04
CA VAL A 20 16.52 3.78 6.73
C VAL A 20 15.91 2.82 5.71
N ILE A 21 16.34 1.56 5.75
CA ILE A 21 15.70 0.47 5.02
C ILE A 21 14.65 -0.14 5.95
N ALA A 22 13.38 0.01 5.63
CA ALA A 22 12.25 -0.53 6.37
C ALA A 22 11.79 -1.84 5.74
N ASP A 23 12.10 -2.96 6.41
CA ASP A 23 11.64 -4.28 6.01
C ASP A 23 10.21 -4.50 6.54
N SER A 24 9.25 -4.47 5.62
CA SER A 24 7.81 -4.52 5.91
C SER A 24 7.27 -5.93 6.21
N ARG A 25 8.11 -6.95 6.07
CA ARG A 25 7.75 -8.37 6.26
C ARG A 25 7.46 -8.70 7.72
N PRO A 26 6.71 -9.78 7.97
CA PRO A 26 6.57 -10.34 9.31
C PRO A 26 7.92 -10.63 9.98
N PRO A 27 8.04 -10.48 11.32
CA PRO A 27 9.30 -10.64 12.03
C PRO A 27 10.00 -11.97 11.75
N ILE A 28 9.26 -13.07 11.62
CA ILE A 28 9.84 -14.39 11.31
C ILE A 28 10.55 -14.38 9.96
N LYS A 29 10.04 -13.67 8.96
CA LYS A 29 10.66 -13.54 7.64
C LYS A 29 11.92 -12.68 7.69
N TYR A 30 11.85 -11.56 8.40
CA TYR A 30 13.01 -10.72 8.64
C TYR A 30 14.16 -11.48 9.30
N LEU A 31 13.88 -12.29 10.31
CA LEU A 31 14.87 -13.10 11.03
C LEU A 31 15.48 -14.22 10.17
N GLN A 32 14.79 -14.64 9.11
CA GLN A 32 15.32 -15.60 8.14
C GLN A 32 16.33 -15.01 7.16
N GLY A 33 16.61 -13.71 7.27
CA GLY A 33 17.58 -12.96 6.48
C GLY A 33 16.97 -11.70 5.86
N HIS A 34 17.72 -10.61 5.95
CA HIS A 34 17.30 -9.28 5.48
C HIS A 34 18.48 -8.48 4.93
N ILE A 35 18.22 -7.38 4.25
CA ILE A 35 19.26 -6.45 3.78
C ILE A 35 20.03 -5.93 4.99
N PRO A 36 21.37 -5.90 4.99
CA PRO A 36 22.15 -5.34 6.09
C PRO A 36 21.65 -3.96 6.50
N ARG A 37 21.57 -3.69 7.81
CA ARG A 37 21.06 -2.45 8.41
C ARG A 37 19.54 -2.22 8.25
N ALA A 38 18.78 -3.09 7.58
CA ALA A 38 17.35 -2.95 7.53
C ALA A 38 16.72 -3.07 8.92
N VAL A 39 15.71 -2.26 9.20
CA VAL A 39 14.90 -2.28 10.42
C VAL A 39 13.59 -3.00 10.12
N ASN A 40 13.16 -3.92 10.97
CA ASN A 40 11.88 -4.58 10.78
C ASN A 40 10.72 -3.67 11.21
N LEU A 41 9.92 -3.26 10.25
CA LEU A 41 8.72 -2.45 10.44
C LEU A 41 7.51 -3.12 9.77
N PRO A 42 7.04 -4.26 10.32
CA PRO A 42 5.98 -5.04 9.71
C PRO A 42 4.64 -4.28 9.72
N THR A 43 3.88 -4.41 8.65
CA THR A 43 2.57 -3.76 8.51
C THR A 43 1.59 -4.16 9.62
N SER A 44 1.73 -5.33 10.22
CA SER A 44 0.93 -5.72 11.39
C SER A 44 1.06 -4.78 12.61
N ARG A 45 2.09 -3.92 12.66
CA ARG A 45 2.26 -2.90 13.71
C ARG A 45 1.46 -1.63 13.46
N ILE A 46 1.09 -1.35 12.21
CA ILE A 46 0.37 -0.12 11.85
C ILE A 46 -1.15 -0.28 11.83
N PHE A 47 -1.65 -1.51 11.97
CA PHE A 47 -3.07 -1.81 12.04
C PHE A 47 -3.56 -2.12 13.46
N ASP A 48 -4.78 -1.72 13.75
CA ASP A 48 -5.51 -2.23 14.90
C ASP A 48 -5.93 -3.69 14.65
N LYS A 49 -5.62 -4.56 15.61
CA LYS A 49 -5.83 -6.02 15.46
C LYS A 49 -7.31 -6.43 15.44
N GLY A 50 -8.18 -5.63 16.04
CA GLY A 50 -9.62 -5.94 16.13
C GLY A 50 -10.39 -5.42 14.93
N THR A 51 -10.04 -4.24 14.45
CA THR A 51 -10.76 -3.56 13.36
C THR A 51 -10.08 -3.67 12.01
N LEU A 52 -8.81 -4.04 11.97
CA LEU A 52 -7.95 -4.02 10.76
C LEU A 52 -7.87 -2.64 10.10
N GLU A 53 -8.19 -1.58 10.83
CA GLU A 53 -8.01 -0.20 10.39
C GLU A 53 -6.62 0.31 10.79
N LEU A 54 -6.12 1.32 10.09
CA LEU A 54 -4.89 2.01 10.51
C LEU A 54 -5.06 2.57 11.92
N LEU A 55 -4.01 2.43 12.71
CA LEU A 55 -3.94 3.05 14.03
C LEU A 55 -4.07 4.59 13.94
N PRO A 56 -4.45 5.25 15.05
CA PRO A 56 -4.41 6.71 15.14
C PRO A 56 -3.06 7.29 14.76
N ILE A 57 -3.05 8.49 14.19
CA ILE A 57 -1.87 9.15 13.60
C ILE A 57 -0.73 9.26 14.59
N GLU A 58 -1.03 9.63 15.83
CA GLU A 58 -0.03 9.81 16.89
C GLU A 58 0.67 8.49 17.20
N ARG A 59 -0.09 7.38 17.19
CA ARG A 59 0.47 6.03 17.38
C ARG A 59 1.30 5.57 16.19
N LEU A 60 0.84 5.86 14.96
CA LEU A 60 1.60 5.58 13.75
C LEU A 60 2.93 6.35 13.76
N ALA A 61 2.89 7.66 14.06
CA ALA A 61 4.08 8.50 14.14
C ALA A 61 5.07 7.97 15.20
N GLY A 62 4.59 7.52 16.35
CA GLY A 62 5.43 6.90 17.38
C GLY A 62 6.10 5.61 16.89
N ILE A 63 5.33 4.68 16.32
CA ILE A 63 5.84 3.40 15.78
C ILE A 63 6.92 3.63 14.71
N ILE A 64 6.68 4.60 13.81
CA ILE A 64 7.61 4.95 12.74
C ILE A 64 8.84 5.65 13.30
N GLY A 65 8.66 6.54 14.29
CA GLY A 65 9.77 7.20 15.00
C GLY A 65 10.67 6.20 15.74
N ASP A 66 10.08 5.19 16.41
CA ASP A 66 10.81 4.10 17.07
C ASP A 66 11.64 3.26 16.07
N ALA A 67 11.27 3.25 14.79
CA ALA A 67 12.04 2.63 13.72
C ALA A 67 13.19 3.52 13.18
N GLY A 68 13.48 4.65 13.84
CA GLY A 68 14.56 5.56 13.46
C GLY A 68 14.19 6.51 12.31
N ILE A 69 12.90 6.71 12.07
CA ILE A 69 12.39 7.51 10.94
C ILE A 69 11.83 8.84 11.45
N ASP A 70 12.37 9.94 10.95
CA ASP A 70 11.85 11.30 11.09
C ASP A 70 11.57 11.91 9.70
N THR A 71 11.15 13.15 9.66
CA THR A 71 10.83 13.86 8.41
C THR A 71 12.04 14.02 7.46
N ASP A 72 13.26 13.96 8.01
CA ASP A 72 14.50 14.16 7.24
C ASP A 72 15.14 12.84 6.76
N THR A 73 14.62 11.72 7.22
CA THR A 73 15.08 10.39 6.82
C THR A 73 14.64 10.06 5.39
N THR A 74 15.50 9.44 4.58
CA THR A 74 15.10 8.78 3.34
C THR A 74 14.69 7.35 3.69
N VAL A 75 13.44 6.97 3.47
CA VAL A 75 12.93 5.65 3.80
C VAL A 75 12.81 4.81 2.54
N LEU A 76 13.55 3.70 2.50
CA LEU A 76 13.36 2.65 1.51
C LEU A 76 12.54 1.53 2.14
N VAL A 77 11.36 1.26 1.61
CA VAL A 77 10.53 0.12 2.02
C VAL A 77 10.83 -1.07 1.12
N CYS A 78 10.84 -2.28 1.69
CA CYS A 78 11.03 -3.52 0.94
C CYS A 78 10.15 -4.66 1.46
N ASP A 79 9.85 -5.62 0.56
CA ASP A 79 9.07 -6.84 0.82
C ASP A 79 9.71 -8.04 0.08
N ASP A 80 9.19 -9.26 0.27
CA ASP A 80 9.77 -10.48 -0.32
C ASP A 80 8.89 -11.19 -1.35
N ARG A 81 7.64 -10.73 -1.60
CA ARG A 81 6.71 -11.50 -2.41
C ARG A 81 5.89 -10.68 -3.39
N ASP A 82 4.87 -10.06 -2.83
CA ASP A 82 3.75 -9.53 -3.62
C ASP A 82 3.58 -8.02 -3.44
N GLY A 83 4.48 -7.40 -2.68
CA GLY A 83 4.54 -5.96 -2.49
C GLY A 83 3.38 -5.36 -1.69
N GLN A 84 2.44 -6.16 -1.16
CA GLN A 84 1.30 -5.63 -0.42
C GLN A 84 1.73 -4.89 0.85
N ASN A 85 2.68 -5.48 1.62
CA ASN A 85 3.20 -4.84 2.82
C ASN A 85 4.02 -3.59 2.48
N GLU A 86 4.85 -3.67 1.45
CA GLU A 86 5.67 -2.57 0.96
C GLU A 86 4.82 -1.38 0.52
N ALA A 87 3.87 -1.61 -0.38
CA ALA A 87 2.99 -0.56 -0.87
C ALA A 87 2.14 0.05 0.26
N MET A 88 1.66 -0.77 1.19
CA MET A 88 0.87 -0.31 2.33
C MET A 88 1.68 0.55 3.29
N LEU A 89 2.90 0.13 3.64
CA LEU A 89 3.78 0.92 4.50
C LEU A 89 4.22 2.21 3.81
N GLY A 90 4.59 2.14 2.53
CA GLY A 90 4.95 3.30 1.73
C GLY A 90 3.82 4.33 1.65
N TRP A 91 2.60 3.88 1.33
CA TRP A 91 1.43 4.74 1.32
C TRP A 91 1.12 5.35 2.71
N THR A 92 1.30 4.57 3.78
CA THR A 92 1.10 5.07 5.16
C THR A 92 2.09 6.19 5.49
N LEU A 93 3.37 6.04 5.12
CA LEU A 93 4.37 7.09 5.29
C LEU A 93 3.99 8.37 4.53
N GLU A 94 3.57 8.24 3.27
CA GLU A 94 3.11 9.38 2.47
C GLU A 94 1.84 10.03 3.06
N LEU A 95 0.90 9.23 3.56
CA LEU A 95 -0.32 9.72 4.23
C LEU A 95 0.03 10.57 5.46
N LEU A 96 1.08 10.18 6.19
CA LEU A 96 1.62 10.94 7.33
C LEU A 96 2.46 12.15 6.91
N GLY A 97 2.55 12.43 5.59
CA GLY A 97 3.26 13.57 5.04
C GLY A 97 4.77 13.38 4.93
N HIS A 98 5.26 12.15 4.98
CA HIS A 98 6.70 11.88 4.83
C HIS A 98 7.15 12.17 3.39
N PRO A 99 8.16 13.05 3.15
CA PRO A 99 8.47 13.55 1.82
C PRO A 99 9.39 12.62 1.00
N ARG A 100 10.12 11.72 1.65
CA ARG A 100 11.22 10.94 1.05
C ARG A 100 11.02 9.44 1.19
N VAL A 101 9.98 8.92 0.53
CA VAL A 101 9.64 7.49 0.51
C VAL A 101 10.10 6.87 -0.81
N LYS A 102 10.76 5.72 -0.72
CA LYS A 102 11.16 4.87 -1.84
C LYS A 102 10.54 3.49 -1.65
N LEU A 103 10.11 2.87 -2.74
CA LEU A 103 9.71 1.47 -2.78
C LEU A 103 10.75 0.69 -3.58
N LEU A 104 11.11 -0.48 -3.12
CA LEU A 104 12.06 -1.33 -3.82
C LEU A 104 11.38 -2.00 -5.01
N SER A 105 11.84 -1.75 -6.22
CA SER A 105 11.25 -2.30 -7.44
C SER A 105 11.41 -3.82 -7.59
N ASN A 106 12.28 -4.42 -6.78
CA ASN A 106 12.57 -5.84 -6.83
C ASN A 106 12.40 -6.48 -5.45
N PHE A 107 11.76 -7.64 -5.39
CA PHE A 107 11.58 -8.35 -4.13
C PHE A 107 12.88 -8.95 -3.59
N LEU A 108 12.93 -9.15 -2.27
CA LEU A 108 14.11 -9.70 -1.58
C LEU A 108 14.49 -11.13 -2.04
N GLY A 109 13.58 -11.86 -2.67
CA GLY A 109 13.90 -13.12 -3.34
C GLY A 109 14.99 -12.96 -4.40
N ARG A 110 14.93 -11.90 -5.19
CA ARG A 110 15.95 -11.58 -6.19
C ARG A 110 17.28 -11.13 -5.57
N TRP A 111 17.23 -10.38 -4.47
CA TRP A 111 18.41 -9.99 -3.69
C TRP A 111 19.27 -11.22 -3.32
N ALA A 112 18.61 -12.27 -2.81
CA ALA A 112 19.27 -13.52 -2.45
C ALA A 112 19.80 -14.28 -3.68
N LYS A 113 19.03 -14.34 -4.80
CA LYS A 113 19.45 -14.96 -6.06
C LYS A 113 20.69 -14.30 -6.67
N GLU A 114 20.85 -13.00 -6.50
CA GLU A 114 22.04 -12.24 -6.93
C GLU A 114 23.23 -12.37 -5.97
N ASN A 115 23.14 -13.25 -4.95
CA ASN A 115 24.16 -13.45 -3.92
C ASN A 115 24.59 -12.16 -3.21
N ARG A 116 23.65 -11.22 -3.01
CA ARG A 116 23.90 -9.98 -2.30
C ARG A 116 24.02 -10.21 -0.79
N PRO A 117 24.68 -9.34 -0.04
CA PRO A 117 24.85 -9.50 1.40
C PRO A 117 23.54 -9.64 2.17
N ILE A 118 23.47 -10.63 3.04
CA ILE A 118 22.32 -10.89 3.93
C ILE A 118 22.78 -10.78 5.37
N SER A 119 21.98 -10.11 6.20
CA SER A 119 22.15 -10.06 7.66
C SER A 119 21.09 -10.91 8.34
N TYR A 120 21.48 -11.52 9.46
CA TYR A 120 20.61 -12.23 10.40
C TYR A 120 20.60 -11.55 11.78
N ARG A 121 21.28 -10.41 11.89
CA ARG A 121 21.41 -9.64 13.13
C ARG A 121 20.31 -8.59 13.18
N LEU A 122 19.57 -8.55 14.28
CA LEU A 122 18.60 -7.48 14.54
C LEU A 122 19.27 -6.11 14.43
N THR A 123 18.65 -5.22 13.69
CA THR A 123 18.99 -3.80 13.68
C THR A 123 18.13 -3.09 14.71
N THR A 124 18.76 -2.47 15.71
CA THR A 124 18.09 -1.61 16.69
C THR A 124 18.37 -0.16 16.30
N PRO A 125 17.40 0.55 15.72
CA PRO A 125 17.60 1.95 15.37
C PRO A 125 17.58 2.84 16.61
N GLU A 126 18.23 4.00 16.51
CA GLU A 126 18.03 5.08 17.49
C GLU A 126 16.65 5.72 17.22
N PRO A 127 15.76 5.76 18.22
CA PRO A 127 14.43 6.36 18.05
C PRO A 127 14.52 7.82 17.64
N ARG A 128 13.62 8.23 16.74
CA ARG A 128 13.47 9.62 16.26
C ARG A 128 12.03 10.09 16.42
N THR A 129 11.79 11.37 16.23
CA THR A 129 10.43 11.94 16.30
C THR A 129 9.93 12.26 14.90
N LEU A 130 8.97 11.47 14.42
CA LEU A 130 8.26 11.81 13.19
C LEU A 130 7.19 12.88 13.47
N ARG A 131 7.34 14.05 12.88
CA ARG A 131 6.32 15.11 12.88
C ARG A 131 5.31 14.83 11.76
N ALA A 132 4.33 14.00 12.05
CA ALA A 132 3.30 13.66 11.07
C ALA A 132 2.46 14.88 10.69
N LYS A 133 2.29 15.07 9.37
CA LYS A 133 1.37 16.06 8.79
C LYS A 133 0.49 15.30 7.79
N LEU A 134 -0.75 15.04 8.19
CA LEU A 134 -1.69 14.31 7.34
C LEU A 134 -1.81 14.92 5.94
N THR A 135 -1.83 14.04 4.94
CA THR A 135 -2.14 14.36 3.55
C THR A 135 -3.54 13.80 3.22
N PRO A 136 -4.63 14.53 3.57
CA PRO A 136 -6.01 14.00 3.50
C PRO A 136 -6.41 13.60 2.09
N ASP A 137 -5.84 14.24 1.07
CA ASP A 137 -6.15 13.96 -0.34
C ASP A 137 -5.67 12.60 -0.84
N MET A 138 -4.94 11.85 -0.03
CA MET A 138 -4.51 10.49 -0.36
C MET A 138 -5.50 9.41 0.12
N ARG A 139 -6.46 9.78 0.99
CA ARG A 139 -7.42 8.85 1.60
C ARG A 139 -8.84 9.20 1.17
N ALA A 140 -9.57 8.23 0.66
CA ALA A 140 -10.98 8.40 0.35
C ALA A 140 -11.86 8.12 1.57
N THR A 141 -12.92 8.90 1.72
CA THR A 141 -13.94 8.67 2.75
C THR A 141 -15.10 7.85 2.19
N HIS A 142 -15.87 7.22 3.09
CA HIS A 142 -17.08 6.52 2.71
C HIS A 142 -18.08 7.45 1.99
N GLU A 143 -18.21 8.68 2.45
CA GLU A 143 -19.09 9.69 1.88
C GLU A 143 -18.71 10.05 0.43
N GLN A 144 -17.42 10.24 0.15
CA GLN A 144 -16.92 10.49 -1.21
C GLN A 144 -17.27 9.37 -2.18
N ILE A 145 -17.28 8.13 -1.70
CA ILE A 145 -17.63 6.96 -2.51
C ILE A 145 -19.15 6.86 -2.69
N SER A 146 -19.91 7.06 -1.63
CA SER A 146 -21.38 6.95 -1.65
C SER A 146 -22.05 8.01 -2.52
N ASN A 147 -21.52 9.22 -2.53
CA ASN A 147 -22.06 10.32 -3.32
C ASN A 147 -21.75 10.20 -4.82
N GLY A 148 -20.82 9.33 -5.23
CA GLY A 148 -20.61 8.83 -6.60
C GLY A 148 -20.28 9.84 -7.70
N THR A 149 -20.23 11.15 -7.41
CA THR A 149 -20.08 12.17 -8.45
C THR A 149 -18.61 12.42 -8.79
N GLY A 150 -18.24 12.12 -10.03
CA GLY A 150 -16.94 12.51 -10.61
C GLY A 150 -15.73 11.68 -10.17
N VAL A 151 -15.94 10.56 -9.46
CA VAL A 151 -14.86 9.67 -9.01
C VAL A 151 -14.93 8.34 -9.75
N LYS A 152 -13.81 7.87 -10.30
CA LYS A 152 -13.66 6.53 -10.87
C LYS A 152 -13.17 5.55 -9.80
N LEU A 153 -13.94 4.51 -9.54
CA LEU A 153 -13.64 3.48 -8.58
C LEU A 153 -12.90 2.33 -9.25
N VAL A 154 -11.75 1.94 -8.71
CA VAL A 154 -10.93 0.85 -9.22
C VAL A 154 -10.83 -0.24 -8.17
N ASP A 155 -11.39 -1.41 -8.47
CA ASP A 155 -11.36 -2.58 -7.61
C ASP A 155 -10.10 -3.41 -7.86
N LEU A 156 -9.26 -3.52 -6.84
CA LEU A 156 -8.00 -4.28 -6.89
C LEU A 156 -8.16 -5.73 -6.41
N ARG A 157 -9.38 -6.18 -6.09
CA ARG A 157 -9.65 -7.57 -5.73
C ARG A 157 -9.45 -8.50 -6.93
N SER A 158 -9.56 -9.80 -6.72
CA SER A 158 -9.56 -10.75 -7.83
C SER A 158 -10.81 -10.59 -8.71
N GLN A 159 -10.74 -11.10 -9.94
CA GLN A 159 -11.88 -11.08 -10.86
C GLN A 159 -13.10 -11.84 -10.26
N ASP A 160 -12.85 -12.96 -9.59
CA ASP A 160 -13.90 -13.75 -8.95
C ASP A 160 -14.57 -13.01 -7.78
N GLU A 161 -13.79 -12.25 -6.99
CA GLU A 161 -14.34 -11.37 -5.95
C GLU A 161 -15.18 -10.25 -6.56
N PHE A 162 -14.71 -9.64 -7.66
CA PHE A 162 -15.41 -8.57 -8.37
C PHE A 162 -16.75 -9.04 -8.95
N GLU A 163 -16.79 -10.26 -9.48
CA GLU A 163 -17.97 -10.87 -10.08
C GLU A 163 -18.89 -11.57 -9.06
N GLY A 164 -18.52 -11.59 -7.77
CA GLY A 164 -19.28 -12.24 -6.71
C GLY A 164 -19.25 -13.76 -6.76
N LYS A 165 -18.27 -14.34 -7.42
CA LYS A 165 -18.04 -15.80 -7.54
C LYS A 165 -17.19 -16.37 -6.42
N SER A 166 -16.49 -15.52 -5.67
CA SER A 166 -15.63 -15.94 -4.56
C SER A 166 -16.47 -16.46 -3.39
N SER A 167 -16.03 -17.58 -2.78
CA SER A 167 -16.57 -18.09 -1.54
C SER A 167 -16.13 -17.27 -0.32
N ASP A 168 -15.04 -16.50 -0.47
CA ASP A 168 -14.39 -15.78 0.61
C ASP A 168 -14.79 -14.30 0.60
N GLY A 169 -15.76 -13.93 1.43
CA GLY A 169 -16.14 -12.55 1.62
C GLY A 169 -17.65 -12.26 1.52
N PRO A 170 -18.04 -10.98 1.66
CA PRO A 170 -19.44 -10.58 1.54
C PRO A 170 -19.98 -10.89 0.15
N LYS A 171 -21.21 -11.37 0.09
CA LYS A 171 -21.90 -11.75 -1.15
C LYS A 171 -22.27 -10.57 -2.08
N SER A 172 -21.96 -9.34 -1.71
CA SER A 172 -22.17 -8.21 -2.60
C SER A 172 -21.05 -8.13 -3.63
N ILE A 173 -21.42 -7.83 -4.87
CA ILE A 173 -20.58 -8.04 -6.04
C ILE A 173 -19.40 -7.04 -6.07
N ASN A 174 -19.67 -5.73 -6.03
CA ASN A 174 -18.65 -4.66 -6.05
C ASN A 174 -19.27 -3.30 -5.67
N LEU A 175 -18.47 -2.26 -5.58
CA LEU A 175 -18.97 -0.89 -5.45
C LEU A 175 -19.62 -0.43 -6.78
N PRO A 176 -20.80 0.22 -6.74
CA PRO A 176 -21.47 0.66 -7.97
C PRO A 176 -20.58 1.53 -8.86
N GLY A 177 -20.50 1.19 -10.14
CA GLY A 177 -19.69 1.92 -11.11
C GLY A 177 -18.19 1.63 -11.06
N ALA A 178 -17.74 0.69 -10.24
CA ALA A 178 -16.34 0.30 -10.19
C ALA A 178 -15.90 -0.48 -11.43
N VAL A 179 -14.63 -0.28 -11.82
CA VAL A 179 -13.94 -1.09 -12.83
C VAL A 179 -12.99 -2.07 -12.15
N SER A 180 -12.88 -3.28 -12.70
CA SER A 180 -11.97 -4.31 -12.18
C SER A 180 -10.55 -4.13 -12.70
N LEU A 181 -9.59 -4.09 -11.80
CA LEU A 181 -8.15 -4.13 -12.08
C LEU A 181 -7.48 -5.04 -11.04
N PRO A 182 -7.52 -6.36 -11.21
CA PRO A 182 -6.93 -7.26 -10.24
C PRO A 182 -5.48 -6.90 -9.94
N TRP A 183 -5.13 -6.72 -8.66
CA TRP A 183 -3.80 -6.27 -8.23
C TRP A 183 -2.66 -7.13 -8.80
N THR A 184 -2.92 -8.43 -9.00
CA THR A 184 -1.95 -9.37 -9.58
C THR A 184 -1.60 -9.04 -11.04
N SER A 185 -2.48 -8.36 -11.76
CA SER A 185 -2.20 -7.91 -13.13
C SER A 185 -1.22 -6.74 -13.19
N LEU A 186 -0.99 -6.06 -12.07
CA LEU A 186 -0.04 -4.94 -11.95
C LEU A 186 1.38 -5.40 -11.63
N LEU A 187 1.54 -6.61 -11.07
CA LEU A 187 2.84 -7.14 -10.67
C LEU A 187 3.70 -7.45 -11.89
N GLY A 188 4.99 -7.14 -11.76
CA GLY A 188 5.99 -7.50 -12.75
C GLY A 188 6.28 -8.99 -12.81
N GLU A 189 7.07 -9.40 -13.76
CA GLU A 189 7.49 -10.79 -13.90
C GLU A 189 8.61 -11.14 -12.91
N GLY A 190 8.58 -12.38 -12.42
CA GLY A 190 9.60 -12.85 -11.47
C GLY A 190 9.50 -12.15 -10.12
N ASP A 191 10.56 -11.45 -9.75
CA ASP A 191 10.67 -10.78 -8.45
C ASP A 191 10.54 -9.24 -8.61
N GLU A 192 9.68 -8.74 -9.50
CA GLU A 192 9.45 -7.31 -9.73
C GLU A 192 8.12 -6.85 -9.13
N LEU A 193 8.15 -5.71 -8.42
CA LEU A 193 6.98 -5.14 -7.76
C LEU A 193 5.88 -4.75 -8.77
N LEU A 194 6.25 -4.05 -9.83
CA LEU A 194 5.32 -3.62 -10.86
C LEU A 194 5.81 -4.00 -12.26
N ARG A 195 4.89 -4.19 -13.18
CA ARG A 195 5.16 -4.28 -14.61
C ARG A 195 5.87 -3.02 -15.12
N ASP A 196 6.48 -3.12 -16.29
CA ASP A 196 7.02 -1.96 -16.98
C ASP A 196 5.94 -0.92 -17.35
N LEU A 197 6.36 0.32 -17.56
CA LEU A 197 5.44 1.42 -17.85
C LEU A 197 4.55 1.17 -19.07
N PRO A 198 5.04 0.64 -20.21
CA PRO A 198 4.19 0.34 -21.38
C PRO A 198 3.09 -0.68 -21.05
N GLN A 199 3.39 -1.73 -20.29
CA GLN A 199 2.42 -2.76 -19.90
C GLN A 199 1.37 -2.19 -18.94
N LEU A 200 1.79 -1.40 -17.93
CA LEU A 200 0.89 -0.70 -17.03
C LEU A 200 -0.02 0.28 -17.77
N GLU A 201 0.53 1.05 -18.72
CA GLU A 201 -0.26 1.98 -19.54
C GLU A 201 -1.31 1.27 -20.39
N ALA A 202 -0.98 0.12 -20.96
CA ALA A 202 -1.93 -0.68 -21.72
C ALA A 202 -3.12 -1.15 -20.87
N LEU A 203 -2.84 -1.66 -19.65
CA LEU A 203 -3.87 -2.07 -18.70
C LEU A 203 -4.81 -0.92 -18.34
N VAL A 204 -4.26 0.21 -17.95
CA VAL A 204 -5.02 1.38 -17.47
C VAL A 204 -5.83 2.03 -18.61
N ARG A 205 -5.27 2.09 -19.82
CA ARG A 205 -5.97 2.58 -21.01
C ARG A 205 -7.17 1.71 -21.34
N GLY A 206 -7.06 0.39 -21.20
CA GLY A 206 -8.16 -0.55 -21.43
C GLY A 206 -9.35 -0.31 -20.50
N LEU A 207 -9.12 0.32 -19.33
CA LEU A 207 -10.16 0.68 -18.36
C LEU A 207 -10.77 2.08 -18.60
N GLY A 208 -10.31 2.82 -19.61
CA GLY A 208 -10.79 4.17 -19.88
C GLY A 208 -10.39 5.21 -18.82
N LEU A 209 -9.28 4.98 -18.09
CA LEU A 209 -8.78 5.90 -17.08
C LEU A 209 -7.88 6.96 -17.72
N GLY A 210 -8.18 8.24 -17.48
CA GLY A 210 -7.40 9.40 -17.88
C GLY A 210 -6.52 9.93 -16.75
N ARG A 211 -5.42 10.61 -17.10
CA ARG A 211 -4.43 11.13 -16.13
C ARG A 211 -5.00 12.15 -15.13
N ASP A 212 -6.03 12.86 -15.52
CA ASP A 212 -6.68 13.90 -14.70
C ASP A 212 -7.95 13.41 -14.01
N ASP A 213 -8.30 12.11 -14.14
CA ASP A 213 -9.43 11.53 -13.44
C ASP A 213 -9.19 11.52 -11.93
N GLN A 214 -10.28 11.73 -11.18
CA GLN A 214 -10.32 11.49 -9.74
C GLN A 214 -10.50 9.99 -9.53
N ILE A 215 -9.48 9.30 -9.05
CA ILE A 215 -9.49 7.84 -8.90
C ILE A 215 -9.46 7.47 -7.42
N VAL A 216 -10.27 6.48 -7.07
CA VAL A 216 -10.20 5.81 -5.77
C VAL A 216 -9.93 4.33 -5.98
N THR A 217 -8.81 3.85 -5.47
CA THR A 217 -8.49 2.43 -5.40
C THR A 217 -9.04 1.82 -4.13
N TYR A 218 -9.57 0.60 -4.22
CA TYR A 218 -10.04 -0.16 -3.08
C TYR A 218 -9.82 -1.67 -3.25
N CYS A 219 -9.88 -2.42 -2.16
CA CYS A 219 -9.86 -3.89 -2.18
C CYS A 219 -10.71 -4.43 -1.03
N SER A 220 -10.39 -5.57 -0.43
CA SER A 220 -11.13 -6.08 0.73
C SER A 220 -10.73 -5.40 2.05
N TYR A 221 -9.42 -5.14 2.27
CA TYR A 221 -8.88 -4.65 3.55
C TYR A 221 -7.79 -3.56 3.45
N GLY A 222 -7.49 -3.04 2.25
CA GLY A 222 -6.53 -1.93 2.05
C GLY A 222 -5.23 -2.30 1.31
N PRO A 223 -4.44 -3.32 1.69
CA PRO A 223 -3.10 -3.52 1.12
C PRO A 223 -3.03 -3.71 -0.40
N ARG A 224 -3.96 -4.45 -1.00
CA ARG A 224 -4.02 -4.60 -2.47
C ARG A 224 -4.36 -3.28 -3.17
N ALA A 225 -5.16 -2.43 -2.52
CA ALA A 225 -5.52 -1.10 -3.05
C ALA A 225 -4.30 -0.17 -3.13
N THR A 226 -3.34 -0.29 -2.20
CA THR A 226 -2.12 0.52 -2.22
C THR A 226 -1.16 0.12 -3.33
N ILE A 227 -1.18 -1.12 -3.83
CA ILE A 227 -0.46 -1.50 -5.06
C ILE A 227 -1.04 -0.76 -6.26
N GLY A 228 -2.37 -0.72 -6.39
CA GLY A 228 -3.05 0.06 -7.43
C GLY A 228 -2.72 1.56 -7.35
N TYR A 229 -2.71 2.11 -6.13
CA TYR A 229 -2.25 3.48 -5.88
C TYR A 229 -0.82 3.67 -6.38
N ALA A 230 0.12 2.83 -5.97
CA ALA A 230 1.53 2.93 -6.37
C ALA A 230 1.71 2.85 -7.90
N ALA A 231 1.03 1.92 -8.57
CA ALA A 231 1.08 1.75 -10.02
C ALA A 231 0.53 2.98 -10.77
N LEU A 232 -0.64 3.48 -10.37
CA LEU A 232 -1.25 4.67 -10.98
C LEU A 232 -0.38 5.92 -10.75
N ARG A 233 0.15 6.08 -9.54
CA ARG A 233 1.06 7.18 -9.23
C ARG A 233 2.37 7.07 -10.03
N HIS A 234 2.92 5.88 -10.20
CA HIS A 234 4.10 5.63 -11.03
C HIS A 234 3.86 5.97 -12.49
N LEU A 235 2.65 5.72 -13.01
CA LEU A 235 2.19 6.16 -14.31
C LEU A 235 1.95 7.68 -14.42
N GLY A 236 2.06 8.46 -13.33
CA GLY A 236 1.89 9.91 -13.31
C GLY A 236 0.43 10.40 -13.15
N PHE A 237 -0.49 9.55 -12.70
CA PHE A 237 -1.83 10.00 -12.29
C PHE A 237 -1.73 10.89 -11.06
N LYS A 238 -2.37 12.06 -11.08
CA LYS A 238 -2.24 13.08 -10.03
C LYS A 238 -3.22 12.88 -8.88
N HIS A 239 -4.43 12.46 -9.18
CA HIS A 239 -5.57 12.44 -8.26
C HIS A 239 -5.97 10.99 -7.92
N VAL A 240 -5.12 10.30 -7.19
CA VAL A 240 -5.37 8.92 -6.76
C VAL A 240 -5.48 8.89 -5.24
N LYS A 241 -6.60 8.36 -4.74
CA LYS A 241 -6.86 8.11 -3.32
C LYS A 241 -7.00 6.62 -3.06
N VAL A 242 -6.72 6.22 -1.84
CA VAL A 242 -6.99 4.86 -1.36
C VAL A 242 -8.18 4.88 -0.41
N TYR A 243 -9.15 4.02 -0.65
CA TYR A 243 -10.17 3.69 0.34
C TYR A 243 -9.69 2.51 1.18
N ASP A 244 -8.89 2.80 2.20
CA ASP A 244 -8.24 1.80 3.05
C ASP A 244 -9.20 1.03 3.96
N LYS A 245 -10.37 1.62 4.32
CA LYS A 245 -11.47 0.91 5.00
C LYS A 245 -12.12 -0.14 4.13
N SER A 246 -12.00 0.02 2.83
CA SER A 246 -12.24 -0.96 1.78
C SER A 246 -13.64 -1.57 1.75
N PHE A 247 -13.80 -2.61 0.90
CA PHE A 247 -15.08 -3.22 0.59
C PHE A 247 -15.78 -3.85 1.81
N GLN A 248 -15.02 -4.41 2.75
CA GLN A 248 -15.62 -5.00 3.96
C GLN A 248 -16.44 -3.97 4.75
N ARG A 249 -15.88 -2.79 4.98
CA ARG A 249 -16.58 -1.71 5.70
C ARG A 249 -17.73 -1.09 4.91
N TRP A 250 -17.61 -1.09 3.58
CA TRP A 250 -18.71 -0.69 2.71
C TRP A 250 -19.90 -1.64 2.85
N ALA A 251 -19.66 -2.94 2.77
CA ALA A 251 -20.69 -3.98 2.88
C ALA A 251 -21.40 -3.93 4.24
N ASP A 252 -20.63 -3.83 5.34
CA ASP A 252 -21.18 -3.75 6.71
C ASP A 252 -22.12 -2.54 6.87
N ARG A 253 -21.75 -1.37 6.35
CA ARG A 253 -22.59 -0.17 6.44
C ARG A 253 -23.83 -0.22 5.56
N THR A 254 -23.74 -0.85 4.40
CA THR A 254 -24.88 -1.02 3.50
C THR A 254 -25.94 -1.95 4.11
N VAL A 255 -25.50 -3.03 4.75
CA VAL A 255 -26.40 -3.93 5.49
C VAL A 255 -27.09 -3.19 6.63
N LEU A 256 -26.33 -2.45 7.46
CA LEU A 256 -26.91 -1.68 8.58
C LEU A 256 -27.89 -0.60 8.13
N SER A 257 -27.72 0.00 6.94
CA SER A 257 -28.66 0.98 6.41
C SER A 257 -29.96 0.33 5.91
N LEU A 258 -29.89 -0.88 5.38
CA LEU A 258 -31.08 -1.65 4.96
C LEU A 258 -31.91 -2.15 6.17
N ASP A 259 -31.23 -2.62 7.23
CA ASP A 259 -31.88 -3.05 8.45
C ASP A 259 -32.64 -1.89 9.14
N ASN A 260 -32.10 -0.68 9.10
CA ASN A 260 -32.78 0.51 9.62
C ASN A 260 -33.99 0.95 8.77
N CYS A 261 -34.02 0.64 7.48
CA CYS A 261 -35.18 0.92 6.62
C CYS A 261 -36.32 -0.10 6.81
N VAL A 262 -36.01 -1.34 7.19
CA VAL A 262 -37.01 -2.41 7.41
C VAL A 262 -37.66 -2.27 8.78
N SER A 263 -37.01 -1.63 9.76
CA SER A 263 -37.55 -1.43 11.10
C SER A 263 -38.50 -0.22 11.25
N LEU A 264 -38.75 0.52 10.16
CA LEU A 264 -39.68 1.66 10.10
C LEU A 264 -40.95 1.41 9.26
N SER A 265 -41.23 0.16 8.89
CA SER A 265 -42.41 -0.23 8.11
C SER A 265 -43.39 -1.04 8.93
#